data_ff0ab1f9a582fdcd550d09039acbd6c2
#
_entry.id   ff0ab1f9a582fdcd550d09039acbd6c2
#
_cell.length_a   1.000
_cell.length_b   1.000
_cell.length_c   1.000
_cell.angle_alpha   90.00
_cell.angle_beta   90.00
_cell.angle_gamma   90.00
#
_symmetry.space_group_name_H-M   'P 1'
#
loop_
_entity.id
_entity.type
_entity.pdbx_description
1 polymer ?
#
loop_
_entity_poly.entity_id
_entity_poly.type
_entity_poly.pdbx_seq_one_letter_code
_entity_poly.pdbx_strand_id
1 'polypeptide(L)'
;MLGDKKVVFSGVQPSGNLTIGNYLGAIKNFSRFSEEYKTFYCVVDLHSITVRQVPAELRRRTYETLALYMACGLDEKKNTLFVQSHVPQHAELGWMLNCYTMFGELSRMTQFKDKSAKHAQNINAGLFTYPALMAADILLYQTDVVPVGIDQKQHLELARDIAMRFNQIYSDTFTVPEGYISTDTMKIMSLAEPTAKMSKSDENQNAVVYILDSKDDIIRKFKRTVTDSGSEIRYADDKPGISNLMTIYRAFTGKTIEQIEREFDGRGYGDFKLAVGEACADGLAPVRDEFAKLIADKAHLEAVMKAGADEAAYYARKTMSKVRRKIGFVN
;
A
#
# COMPACT_ATOMS: atom_id res chain seq x y z
N MET A 1 14.19 17.28 -16.90
CA MET A 1 14.34 15.89 -17.37
C MET A 1 14.41 15.03 -16.12
N LEU A 2 13.86 13.80 -16.15
CA LEU A 2 13.84 12.88 -14.98
C LEU A 2 15.26 12.43 -14.55
N GLY A 3 16.34 12.90 -15.20
CA GLY A 3 17.66 12.29 -15.04
C GLY A 3 17.65 10.84 -15.54
N ASP A 4 18.73 10.10 -15.39
CA ASP A 4 18.81 8.68 -15.80
C ASP A 4 18.14 7.71 -14.80
N LYS A 5 17.45 8.23 -13.76
CA LYS A 5 16.77 7.40 -12.78
C LYS A 5 15.44 6.85 -13.30
N LYS A 6 15.24 5.56 -13.16
CA LYS A 6 13.93 4.91 -13.36
C LYS A 6 12.89 5.47 -12.38
N VAL A 7 11.63 5.42 -12.78
CA VAL A 7 10.50 5.95 -12.01
C VAL A 7 9.76 4.85 -11.29
N VAL A 8 9.50 5.05 -10.01
CA VAL A 8 8.62 4.20 -9.20
C VAL A 8 7.36 4.98 -8.83
N PHE A 9 6.20 4.36 -9.01
CA PHE A 9 4.92 4.85 -8.51
C PHE A 9 4.30 3.85 -7.53
N SER A 10 3.80 4.35 -6.40
CA SER A 10 2.99 3.57 -5.47
C SER A 10 1.87 4.43 -4.89
N GLY A 11 0.66 3.86 -4.84
CA GLY A 11 -0.52 4.51 -4.29
C GLY A 11 -1.13 3.73 -3.14
N VAL A 12 -1.57 4.41 -2.10
CA VAL A 12 -2.33 3.83 -0.99
C VAL A 12 -3.62 4.60 -0.78
N GLN A 13 -4.73 3.86 -0.72
CA GLN A 13 -6.02 4.45 -0.37
C GLN A 13 -6.05 4.88 1.10
N PRO A 14 -6.62 6.06 1.42
CA PRO A 14 -6.86 6.50 2.79
C PRO A 14 -8.07 5.74 3.40
N SER A 15 -7.96 4.41 3.49
CA SER A 15 -9.06 3.51 3.84
C SER A 15 -8.90 2.82 5.19
N GLY A 16 -8.45 3.55 6.20
CA GLY A 16 -8.30 3.06 7.57
C GLY A 16 -6.85 2.75 7.97
N ASN A 17 -6.69 2.23 9.19
CA ASN A 17 -5.40 1.98 9.81
C ASN A 17 -4.61 0.93 9.03
N LEU A 18 -3.31 1.15 8.86
CA LEU A 18 -2.40 0.19 8.27
C LEU A 18 -1.98 -0.85 9.31
N THR A 19 -1.91 -2.10 8.88
CA THR A 19 -1.49 -3.22 9.75
C THR A 19 0.02 -3.39 9.74
N ILE A 20 0.56 -4.13 10.73
CA ILE A 20 1.97 -4.54 10.71
C ILE A 20 2.31 -5.35 9.45
N GLY A 21 1.34 -6.08 8.87
CA GLY A 21 1.52 -6.76 7.59
C GLY A 21 1.75 -5.80 6.42
N ASN A 22 1.05 -4.65 6.39
CA ASN A 22 1.31 -3.59 5.41
C ASN A 22 2.69 -2.94 5.62
N TYR A 23 3.06 -2.70 6.89
CA TYR A 23 4.34 -2.08 7.24
C TYR A 23 5.52 -2.97 6.85
N LEU A 24 5.53 -4.21 7.32
CA LEU A 24 6.63 -5.15 7.09
C LEU A 24 6.68 -5.66 5.65
N GLY A 25 5.52 -5.80 5.01
CA GLY A 25 5.42 -6.33 3.65
C GLY A 25 5.69 -5.32 2.53
N ALA A 26 5.44 -4.03 2.77
CA ALA A 26 5.55 -3.01 1.73
C ALA A 26 6.26 -1.74 2.18
N ILE A 27 5.71 -1.03 3.19
CA ILE A 27 6.11 0.36 3.49
C ILE A 27 7.57 0.45 3.95
N LYS A 28 8.02 -0.47 4.79
CA LYS A 28 9.41 -0.54 5.27
C LYS A 28 10.43 -0.64 4.11
N ASN A 29 10.00 -1.19 2.98
CA ASN A 29 10.86 -1.35 1.80
C ASN A 29 10.83 -0.12 0.86
N PHE A 30 9.88 0.81 1.04
CA PHE A 30 9.76 1.98 0.17
C PHE A 30 10.96 2.92 0.25
N SER A 31 11.58 3.05 1.43
CA SER A 31 12.79 3.86 1.60
C SER A 31 13.98 3.38 0.73
N ARG A 32 14.04 2.09 0.38
CA ARG A 32 15.09 1.56 -0.51
C ARG A 32 14.98 2.11 -1.93
N PHE A 33 13.75 2.36 -2.41
CA PHE A 33 13.56 2.93 -3.74
C PHE A 33 14.01 4.40 -3.82
N SER A 34 13.99 5.13 -2.70
CA SER A 34 14.33 6.56 -2.68
C SER A 34 15.76 6.87 -3.10
N GLU A 35 16.69 5.93 -2.94
CA GLU A 35 18.09 6.13 -3.29
C GLU A 35 18.35 5.91 -4.80
N GLU A 36 17.69 4.92 -5.39
CA GLU A 36 17.98 4.44 -6.75
C GLU A 36 17.00 4.99 -7.80
N TYR A 37 15.79 5.35 -7.37
CA TYR A 37 14.69 5.72 -8.26
C TYR A 37 14.20 7.15 -8.03
N LYS A 38 13.51 7.70 -9.02
CA LYS A 38 12.61 8.83 -8.80
C LYS A 38 11.27 8.27 -8.35
N THR A 39 10.81 8.62 -7.17
CA THR A 39 9.66 8.02 -6.53
C THR A 39 8.47 8.97 -6.44
N PHE A 40 7.29 8.43 -6.73
CA PHE A 40 5.99 9.08 -6.56
C PHE A 40 5.13 8.23 -5.63
N TYR A 41 4.87 8.72 -4.42
CA TYR A 41 3.98 8.09 -3.44
C TYR A 41 2.72 8.91 -3.29
N CYS A 42 1.60 8.30 -3.64
CA CYS A 42 0.31 8.98 -3.77
C CYS A 42 -0.71 8.47 -2.76
N VAL A 43 -1.34 9.37 -2.04
CA VAL A 43 -2.58 9.07 -1.31
C VAL A 43 -3.73 9.13 -2.31
N VAL A 44 -4.24 7.95 -2.71
CA VAL A 44 -5.20 7.81 -3.83
C VAL A 44 -6.64 7.96 -3.35
N ASP A 45 -7.04 9.17 -3.04
CA ASP A 45 -8.34 9.54 -2.48
C ASP A 45 -9.48 9.44 -3.51
N LEU A 46 -9.23 9.64 -4.81
CA LEU A 46 -10.23 9.42 -5.86
C LEU A 46 -10.70 7.96 -5.91
N HIS A 47 -9.82 7.00 -5.64
CA HIS A 47 -10.22 5.60 -5.55
C HIS A 47 -11.14 5.32 -4.36
N SER A 48 -11.04 6.11 -3.30
CA SER A 48 -11.88 5.93 -2.10
C SER A 48 -13.34 6.25 -2.34
N ILE A 49 -13.65 7.18 -3.23
CA ILE A 49 -15.04 7.60 -3.51
C ILE A 49 -15.82 6.60 -4.39
N THR A 50 -15.18 5.53 -4.87
CA THR A 50 -15.88 4.39 -5.49
C THR A 50 -16.85 3.70 -4.52
N VAL A 51 -16.66 3.92 -3.23
CA VAL A 51 -17.57 3.54 -2.15
C VAL A 51 -17.96 4.81 -1.39
N ARG A 52 -19.20 4.90 -0.90
CA ARG A 52 -19.66 6.07 -0.12
C ARG A 52 -18.74 6.33 1.06
N GLN A 53 -18.29 7.57 1.19
CA GLN A 53 -17.42 8.04 2.26
C GLN A 53 -18.16 9.05 3.14
N VAL A 54 -17.83 9.07 4.43
CA VAL A 54 -18.15 10.19 5.32
C VAL A 54 -17.09 11.27 5.08
N PRO A 55 -17.45 12.51 4.65
CA PRO A 55 -16.46 13.51 4.22
C PRO A 55 -15.41 13.86 5.27
N ALA A 56 -15.82 13.97 6.53
CA ALA A 56 -14.91 14.25 7.64
C ALA A 56 -13.88 13.12 7.85
N GLU A 57 -14.33 11.86 7.72
CA GLU A 57 -13.48 10.69 7.83
C GLU A 57 -12.49 10.57 6.67
N LEU A 58 -12.94 10.79 5.43
CA LEU A 58 -12.05 10.76 4.26
C LEU A 58 -10.94 11.82 4.43
N ARG A 59 -11.31 13.05 4.81
CA ARG A 59 -10.35 14.12 5.06
C ARG A 59 -9.34 13.73 6.15
N ARG A 60 -9.81 13.26 7.30
CA ARG A 60 -8.96 12.83 8.41
C ARG A 60 -7.98 11.73 7.97
N ARG A 61 -8.49 10.68 7.31
CA ARG A 61 -7.68 9.55 6.85
C ARG A 61 -6.66 9.92 5.79
N THR A 62 -6.94 10.94 4.96
CA THR A 62 -5.97 11.45 3.99
C THR A 62 -4.74 12.04 4.68
N TYR A 63 -4.94 12.88 5.70
CA TYR A 63 -3.83 13.39 6.53
C TYR A 63 -3.09 12.27 7.27
N GLU A 64 -3.83 11.37 7.90
CA GLU A 64 -3.26 10.24 8.65
C GLU A 64 -2.43 9.32 7.74
N THR A 65 -2.87 9.06 6.51
CA THR A 65 -2.13 8.21 5.57
C THR A 65 -0.82 8.87 5.15
N LEU A 66 -0.82 10.18 4.85
CA LEU A 66 0.41 10.89 4.53
C LEU A 66 1.36 10.94 5.72
N ALA A 67 0.86 11.33 6.90
CA ALA A 67 1.65 11.37 8.13
C ALA A 67 2.27 9.99 8.45
N LEU A 68 1.50 8.91 8.23
CA LEU A 68 1.99 7.55 8.46
C LEU A 68 3.06 7.14 7.45
N TYR A 69 2.96 7.54 6.18
CA TYR A 69 4.03 7.34 5.21
C TYR A 69 5.33 8.00 5.64
N MET A 70 5.25 9.26 6.06
CA MET A 70 6.41 10.01 6.55
C MET A 70 6.98 9.39 7.83
N ALA A 71 6.14 9.04 8.79
CA ALA A 71 6.53 8.37 10.04
C ALA A 71 7.20 7.01 9.80
N CYS A 72 6.82 6.31 8.74
CA CYS A 72 7.45 5.05 8.32
C CYS A 72 8.78 5.26 7.55
N GLY A 73 9.25 6.50 7.41
CA GLY A 73 10.58 6.82 6.87
C GLY A 73 10.59 7.33 5.42
N LEU A 74 9.44 7.70 4.86
CA LEU A 74 9.42 8.39 3.56
C LEU A 74 9.76 9.89 3.75
N ASP A 75 10.99 10.23 3.44
CA ASP A 75 11.51 11.60 3.49
C ASP A 75 10.94 12.42 2.32
N GLU A 76 10.22 13.51 2.62
CA GLU A 76 9.62 14.41 1.62
C GLU A 76 10.65 15.14 0.74
N LYS A 77 11.94 15.21 1.17
CA LYS A 77 13.01 15.80 0.38
C LYS A 77 13.53 14.85 -0.70
N LYS A 78 13.33 13.54 -0.52
CA LYS A 78 13.78 12.50 -1.46
C LYS A 78 12.65 11.94 -2.30
N ASN A 79 11.42 12.06 -1.83
CA ASN A 79 10.24 11.44 -2.42
C ASN A 79 9.19 12.49 -2.75
N THR A 80 8.50 12.32 -3.86
CA THR A 80 7.33 13.12 -4.20
C THR A 80 6.10 12.52 -3.49
N LEU A 81 5.67 13.16 -2.40
CA LEU A 81 4.55 12.74 -1.57
C LEU A 81 3.35 13.67 -1.84
N PHE A 82 2.22 13.13 -2.31
CA PHE A 82 1.08 13.97 -2.69
C PHE A 82 -0.26 13.25 -2.59
N VAL A 83 -1.34 14.02 -2.73
CA VAL A 83 -2.72 13.52 -2.77
C VAL A 83 -3.20 13.54 -4.22
N GLN A 84 -3.83 12.44 -4.65
CA GLN A 84 -4.24 12.22 -6.04
C GLN A 84 -5.16 13.33 -6.57
N SER A 85 -6.17 13.73 -5.78
CA SER A 85 -7.12 14.77 -6.18
C SER A 85 -6.50 16.17 -6.34
N HIS A 86 -5.28 16.40 -5.82
CA HIS A 86 -4.55 17.65 -6.01
C HIS A 86 -3.90 17.75 -7.40
N VAL A 87 -3.88 16.66 -8.17
CA VAL A 87 -3.34 16.59 -9.54
C VAL A 87 -4.46 16.16 -10.50
N PRO A 88 -5.25 17.11 -11.05
CA PRO A 88 -6.44 16.79 -11.87
C PRO A 88 -6.17 15.90 -13.08
N GLN A 89 -4.93 15.86 -13.55
CA GLN A 89 -4.51 15.05 -14.69
C GLN A 89 -4.75 13.55 -14.49
N HIS A 90 -4.80 13.06 -13.24
CA HIS A 90 -5.18 11.69 -12.93
C HIS A 90 -6.60 11.37 -13.44
N ALA A 91 -7.56 12.23 -13.12
CA ALA A 91 -8.94 12.06 -13.56
C ALA A 91 -9.08 12.28 -15.08
N GLU A 92 -8.36 13.25 -15.64
CA GLU A 92 -8.38 13.55 -17.07
C GLU A 92 -7.83 12.37 -17.88
N LEU A 93 -6.64 11.86 -17.53
CA LEU A 93 -6.06 10.70 -18.19
C LEU A 93 -6.92 9.44 -17.94
N GLY A 94 -7.45 9.29 -16.73
CA GLY A 94 -8.36 8.18 -16.39
C GLY A 94 -9.58 8.13 -17.31
N TRP A 95 -10.20 9.28 -17.60
CA TRP A 95 -11.28 9.37 -18.58
C TRP A 95 -10.81 8.96 -19.98
N MET A 96 -9.68 9.50 -20.44
CA MET A 96 -9.14 9.15 -21.76
C MET A 96 -8.86 7.65 -21.86
N LEU A 97 -8.19 7.06 -20.87
CA LEU A 97 -7.84 5.64 -20.88
C LEU A 97 -9.07 4.72 -20.77
N ASN A 98 -10.18 5.16 -20.18
CA ASN A 98 -11.45 4.42 -20.23
C ASN A 98 -11.89 4.16 -21.68
N CYS A 99 -11.60 5.09 -22.60
CA CYS A 99 -11.94 4.92 -24.02
C CYS A 99 -11.04 3.87 -24.74
N TYR A 100 -9.93 3.47 -24.11
CA TYR A 100 -9.01 2.45 -24.61
C TYR A 100 -9.03 1.17 -23.76
N THR A 101 -9.91 1.08 -22.77
CA THR A 101 -10.11 -0.08 -21.91
C THR A 101 -11.33 -0.86 -22.36
N MET A 102 -11.17 -2.15 -22.64
CA MET A 102 -12.27 -2.96 -23.16
C MET A 102 -13.21 -3.40 -22.05
N PHE A 103 -14.52 -3.30 -22.27
CA PHE A 103 -15.55 -3.71 -21.33
C PHE A 103 -15.35 -5.15 -20.83
N GLY A 104 -14.99 -6.07 -21.73
CA GLY A 104 -14.73 -7.47 -21.38
C GLY A 104 -13.51 -7.66 -20.47
N GLU A 105 -12.50 -6.78 -20.53
CA GLU A 105 -11.34 -6.79 -19.63
C GLU A 105 -11.80 -6.40 -18.23
N LEU A 106 -12.52 -5.30 -18.09
CA LEU A 106 -13.06 -4.82 -16.80
C LEU A 106 -14.00 -5.85 -16.15
N SER A 107 -14.87 -6.48 -16.95
CA SER A 107 -15.83 -7.48 -16.47
C SER A 107 -15.17 -8.73 -15.88
N ARG A 108 -13.94 -9.04 -16.28
CA ARG A 108 -13.17 -10.19 -15.79
C ARG A 108 -12.33 -9.89 -14.54
N MET A 109 -12.28 -8.63 -14.11
CA MET A 109 -11.53 -8.24 -12.93
C MET A 109 -12.08 -8.90 -11.67
N THR A 110 -11.25 -9.68 -10.97
CA THR A 110 -11.66 -10.42 -9.76
C THR A 110 -12.09 -9.49 -8.65
N GLN A 111 -11.35 -8.39 -8.41
CA GLN A 111 -11.71 -7.42 -7.38
C GLN A 111 -13.02 -6.69 -7.65
N PHE A 112 -13.43 -6.51 -8.91
CA PHE A 112 -14.76 -5.98 -9.22
C PHE A 112 -15.85 -6.93 -8.72
N LYS A 113 -15.71 -8.23 -8.98
CA LYS A 113 -16.66 -9.25 -8.53
C LYS A 113 -16.77 -9.29 -7.00
N ASP A 114 -15.64 -9.28 -6.30
CA ASP A 114 -15.58 -9.32 -4.83
C ASP A 114 -16.19 -8.07 -4.20
N LYS A 115 -15.87 -6.87 -4.71
CA LYS A 115 -16.40 -5.60 -4.22
C LYS A 115 -17.88 -5.44 -4.53
N SER A 116 -18.33 -5.89 -5.71
CA SER A 116 -19.76 -5.87 -6.09
C SER A 116 -20.59 -6.78 -5.18
N ALA A 117 -20.07 -7.94 -4.80
CA ALA A 117 -20.74 -8.82 -3.85
C ALA A 117 -20.85 -8.17 -2.44
N LYS A 118 -19.80 -7.49 -1.97
CA LYS A 118 -19.79 -6.81 -0.67
C LYS A 118 -20.65 -5.53 -0.62
N HIS A 119 -20.84 -4.85 -1.76
CA HIS A 119 -21.53 -3.57 -1.87
C HIS A 119 -22.68 -3.62 -2.87
N ALA A 120 -23.47 -4.69 -2.87
CA ALA A 120 -24.53 -4.97 -3.86
C ALA A 120 -25.52 -3.82 -4.07
N GLN A 121 -25.75 -2.98 -3.05
CA GLN A 121 -26.67 -1.83 -3.11
C GLN A 121 -26.02 -0.55 -3.71
N ASN A 122 -24.71 -0.54 -3.99
CA ASN A 122 -23.99 0.64 -4.48
C ASN A 122 -22.95 0.24 -5.54
N ILE A 123 -23.36 -0.52 -6.53
CA ILE A 123 -22.52 -0.83 -7.69
C ILE A 123 -22.63 0.34 -8.66
N ASN A 124 -21.64 1.24 -8.61
CA ASN A 124 -21.58 2.43 -9.46
C ASN A 124 -20.52 2.28 -10.57
N ALA A 125 -20.58 3.17 -11.56
CA ALA A 125 -19.65 3.14 -12.70
C ALA A 125 -18.17 3.24 -12.25
N GLY A 126 -17.87 4.06 -11.24
CA GLY A 126 -16.51 4.19 -10.72
C GLY A 126 -15.95 2.88 -10.15
N LEU A 127 -16.82 2.07 -9.51
CA LEU A 127 -16.42 0.74 -9.02
C LEU A 127 -16.07 -0.22 -10.17
N PHE A 128 -16.68 -0.05 -11.34
CA PHE A 128 -16.37 -0.82 -12.53
C PHE A 128 -15.13 -0.32 -13.26
N THR A 129 -14.95 1.01 -13.34
CA THR A 129 -13.93 1.65 -14.20
C THR A 129 -12.66 2.10 -13.46
N TYR A 130 -12.60 1.97 -12.11
CA TYR A 130 -11.41 2.39 -11.37
C TYR A 130 -10.09 1.75 -11.85
N PRO A 131 -10.05 0.55 -12.48
CA PRO A 131 -8.79 0.02 -13.00
C PRO A 131 -8.17 0.90 -14.10
N ALA A 132 -8.99 1.61 -14.88
CA ALA A 132 -8.50 2.59 -15.86
C ALA A 132 -7.93 3.85 -15.18
N LEU A 133 -8.51 4.29 -14.05
CA LEU A 133 -7.94 5.34 -13.21
C LEU A 133 -6.59 4.90 -12.60
N MET A 134 -6.49 3.66 -12.13
CA MET A 134 -5.22 3.11 -11.65
C MET A 134 -4.16 3.06 -12.76
N ALA A 135 -4.56 2.68 -13.99
CA ALA A 135 -3.66 2.75 -15.14
C ALA A 135 -3.19 4.20 -15.39
N ALA A 136 -4.10 5.18 -15.28
CA ALA A 136 -3.74 6.60 -15.41
C ALA A 136 -2.75 7.04 -14.32
N ASP A 137 -2.96 6.63 -13.07
CA ASP A 137 -2.04 6.94 -11.95
C ASP A 137 -0.61 6.52 -12.25
N ILE A 138 -0.45 5.34 -12.83
CA ILE A 138 0.85 4.75 -13.18
C ILE A 138 1.45 5.41 -14.42
N LEU A 139 0.68 5.49 -15.50
CA LEU A 139 1.16 5.92 -16.82
C LEU A 139 1.44 7.43 -16.90
N LEU A 140 0.77 8.21 -16.05
CA LEU A 140 0.93 9.67 -15.99
C LEU A 140 2.38 10.11 -15.72
N TYR A 141 3.12 9.31 -14.96
CA TYR A 141 4.50 9.59 -14.55
C TYR A 141 5.55 8.84 -15.37
N GLN A 142 5.17 8.16 -16.45
CA GLN A 142 6.08 7.31 -17.24
C GLN A 142 6.76 6.27 -16.34
N THR A 143 5.98 5.62 -15.48
CA THR A 143 6.47 4.71 -14.44
C THR A 143 7.14 3.50 -15.05
N ASP A 144 8.36 3.19 -14.60
CA ASP A 144 9.10 1.98 -14.97
C ASP A 144 8.72 0.80 -14.07
N VAL A 145 8.56 1.07 -12.75
CA VAL A 145 8.41 0.02 -11.75
C VAL A 145 7.25 0.34 -10.79
N VAL A 146 6.38 -0.63 -10.59
CA VAL A 146 5.26 -0.53 -9.64
C VAL A 146 5.40 -1.61 -8.57
N PRO A 147 5.69 -1.26 -7.30
CA PRO A 147 5.65 -2.21 -6.20
C PRO A 147 4.21 -2.65 -5.97
N VAL A 148 3.91 -3.92 -6.21
CA VAL A 148 2.56 -4.48 -6.09
C VAL A 148 2.53 -5.76 -5.29
N GLY A 149 1.46 -5.95 -4.52
CA GLY A 149 1.11 -7.25 -3.99
C GLY A 149 0.54 -8.17 -5.07
N ILE A 150 0.53 -9.47 -4.82
CA ILE A 150 0.01 -10.49 -5.75
C ILE A 150 -1.43 -10.21 -6.16
N ASP A 151 -2.24 -9.68 -5.24
CA ASP A 151 -3.64 -9.31 -5.46
C ASP A 151 -3.83 -8.13 -6.43
N GLN A 152 -2.79 -7.32 -6.67
CA GLN A 152 -2.81 -6.19 -7.60
C GLN A 152 -2.21 -6.53 -8.98
N LYS A 153 -1.69 -7.75 -9.16
CA LYS A 153 -1.06 -8.17 -10.42
C LYS A 153 -1.98 -8.00 -11.62
N GLN A 154 -3.27 -8.38 -11.49
CA GLN A 154 -4.24 -8.28 -12.57
C GLN A 154 -4.50 -6.82 -13.00
N HIS A 155 -4.51 -5.88 -12.05
CA HIS A 155 -4.65 -4.46 -12.35
C HIS A 155 -3.43 -3.89 -13.08
N LEU A 156 -2.23 -4.32 -12.68
CA LEU A 156 -1.01 -3.89 -13.34
C LEU A 156 -0.94 -4.43 -14.78
N GLU A 157 -1.31 -5.70 -15.02
CA GLU A 157 -1.37 -6.25 -16.37
C GLU A 157 -2.37 -5.46 -17.24
N LEU A 158 -3.54 -5.09 -16.71
CA LEU A 158 -4.47 -4.23 -17.42
C LEU A 158 -3.85 -2.86 -17.78
N ALA A 159 -3.11 -2.24 -16.86
CA ALA A 159 -2.42 -0.98 -17.13
C ALA A 159 -1.37 -1.14 -18.24
N ARG A 160 -0.64 -2.26 -18.28
CA ARG A 160 0.30 -2.62 -19.34
C ARG A 160 -0.40 -2.79 -20.69
N ASP A 161 -1.51 -3.52 -20.72
CA ASP A 161 -2.30 -3.75 -21.93
C ASP A 161 -2.82 -2.42 -22.50
N ILE A 162 -3.31 -1.53 -21.65
CA ILE A 162 -3.76 -0.19 -22.05
C ILE A 162 -2.60 0.63 -22.63
N ALA A 163 -1.43 0.61 -21.98
CA ALA A 163 -0.24 1.33 -22.45
C ALA A 163 0.22 0.80 -23.83
N MET A 164 0.32 -0.51 -23.98
CA MET A 164 0.72 -1.14 -25.24
C MET A 164 -0.29 -0.84 -26.36
N ARG A 165 -1.58 -0.95 -26.09
CA ARG A 165 -2.66 -0.63 -27.04
C ARG A 165 -2.61 0.83 -27.49
N PHE A 166 -2.44 1.77 -26.55
CA PHE A 166 -2.33 3.19 -26.86
C PHE A 166 -1.09 3.47 -27.71
N ASN A 167 0.06 2.90 -27.34
CA ASN A 167 1.31 3.05 -28.10
C ASN A 167 1.21 2.47 -29.50
N GLN A 168 0.52 1.34 -29.67
CA GLN A 168 0.28 0.73 -31.00
C GLN A 168 -0.57 1.63 -31.91
N ILE A 169 -1.59 2.29 -31.34
CA ILE A 169 -2.50 3.18 -32.10
C ILE A 169 -1.80 4.50 -32.48
N TYR A 170 -1.01 5.08 -31.54
CA TYR A 170 -0.53 6.46 -31.65
C TYR A 170 1.00 6.60 -31.62
N SER A 171 1.76 5.55 -31.70
CA SER A 171 3.20 5.46 -31.46
C SER A 171 3.60 5.64 -29.97
N ASP A 172 4.87 5.40 -29.65
CA ASP A 172 5.42 5.42 -28.30
C ASP A 172 5.03 6.68 -27.52
N THR A 173 4.20 6.48 -26.52
CA THR A 173 3.65 7.56 -25.68
C THR A 173 3.86 7.26 -24.21
N PHE A 174 3.55 6.04 -23.78
CA PHE A 174 3.68 5.57 -22.41
C PHE A 174 4.83 4.57 -22.26
N THR A 175 5.56 4.69 -21.16
CA THR A 175 6.40 3.58 -20.67
C THR A 175 5.49 2.44 -20.23
N VAL A 176 5.79 1.21 -20.65
CA VAL A 176 5.05 0.03 -20.19
C VAL A 176 5.65 -0.40 -18.84
N PRO A 177 4.90 -0.30 -17.72
CA PRO A 177 5.45 -0.52 -16.41
C PRO A 177 5.73 -1.99 -16.12
N GLU A 178 6.71 -2.26 -15.25
CA GLU A 178 7.00 -3.58 -14.72
C GLU A 178 6.56 -3.70 -13.26
N GLY A 179 6.06 -4.87 -12.87
CA GLY A 179 5.70 -5.15 -11.49
C GLY A 179 6.93 -5.55 -10.67
N TYR A 180 7.13 -4.88 -9.54
CA TYR A 180 8.08 -5.31 -8.53
C TYR A 180 7.34 -6.07 -7.42
N ILE A 181 7.49 -7.38 -7.41
CA ILE A 181 7.02 -8.22 -6.31
C ILE A 181 8.24 -8.51 -5.45
N SER A 182 8.29 -7.90 -4.25
CA SER A 182 9.40 -8.16 -3.34
C SER A 182 9.45 -9.65 -2.98
N THR A 183 10.58 -10.28 -3.20
CA THR A 183 10.86 -11.65 -2.72
C THR A 183 10.97 -11.72 -1.20
N ASP A 184 11.27 -10.58 -0.58
CA ASP A 184 11.39 -10.42 0.87
C ASP A 184 10.06 -10.03 1.54
N THR A 185 8.93 -10.16 0.84
CA THR A 185 7.62 -9.83 1.42
C THR A 185 7.29 -10.82 2.54
N MET A 186 7.46 -10.40 3.77
CA MET A 186 7.00 -11.18 4.91
C MET A 186 5.48 -11.25 4.90
N LYS A 187 4.96 -12.44 4.69
CA LYS A 187 3.52 -12.69 4.76
C LYS A 187 3.13 -12.82 6.23
N ILE A 188 2.51 -11.79 6.77
CA ILE A 188 2.02 -11.81 8.16
C ILE A 188 0.60 -12.34 8.15
N MET A 189 0.39 -13.38 8.97
CA MET A 189 -0.90 -14.05 9.10
C MET A 189 -1.73 -13.44 10.24
N SER A 190 -3.05 -13.68 10.21
CA SER A 190 -3.98 -13.28 11.26
C SER A 190 -3.58 -13.89 12.61
N LEU A 191 -3.74 -13.14 13.70
CA LEU A 191 -3.46 -13.64 15.05
C LEU A 191 -4.56 -14.61 15.54
N ALA A 192 -5.75 -14.56 14.96
CA ALA A 192 -6.86 -15.44 15.31
C ALA A 192 -6.99 -16.64 14.37
N GLU A 193 -6.60 -16.47 13.09
CA GLU A 193 -6.66 -17.51 12.04
C GLU A 193 -5.29 -17.57 11.33
N PRO A 194 -4.30 -18.30 11.89
CA PRO A 194 -2.93 -18.28 11.39
C PRO A 194 -2.73 -18.84 9.97
N THR A 195 -3.76 -19.42 9.38
CA THR A 195 -3.80 -19.89 7.99
C THR A 195 -4.27 -18.82 7.01
N ALA A 196 -4.95 -17.77 7.50
CA ALA A 196 -5.40 -16.63 6.74
C ALA A 196 -4.44 -15.44 6.86
N LYS A 197 -4.27 -14.66 5.76
CA LYS A 197 -3.45 -13.43 5.78
C LYS A 197 -4.11 -12.38 6.70
N MET A 198 -3.31 -11.66 7.51
CA MET A 198 -3.78 -10.54 8.30
C MET A 198 -4.43 -9.48 7.40
N SER A 199 -5.71 -9.15 7.68
CA SER A 199 -6.50 -8.22 6.89
C SER A 199 -7.00 -7.06 7.74
N LYS A 200 -6.84 -5.83 7.24
CA LYS A 200 -7.37 -4.63 7.90
C LYS A 200 -8.91 -4.59 7.99
N SER A 201 -9.60 -5.41 7.21
CA SER A 201 -11.05 -5.53 7.20
C SER A 201 -11.56 -6.71 8.02
N ASP A 202 -10.72 -7.32 8.87
CA ASP A 202 -11.15 -8.38 9.78
C ASP A 202 -12.08 -7.80 10.85
N GLU A 203 -13.23 -8.45 11.05
CA GLU A 203 -14.21 -8.04 12.06
C GLU A 203 -13.68 -8.26 13.49
N ASN A 204 -12.80 -9.27 13.66
CA ASN A 204 -12.15 -9.53 14.94
C ASN A 204 -10.93 -8.62 15.13
N GLN A 205 -11.10 -7.55 15.90
CA GLN A 205 -10.03 -6.59 16.20
C GLN A 205 -8.81 -7.19 16.91
N ASN A 206 -8.93 -8.37 17.54
CA ASN A 206 -7.79 -9.08 18.14
C ASN A 206 -7.01 -9.92 17.11
N ALA A 207 -7.55 -10.12 15.91
CA ALA A 207 -6.89 -10.83 14.83
C ALA A 207 -5.82 -9.96 14.11
N VAL A 208 -5.86 -8.64 14.32
CA VAL A 208 -5.10 -7.65 13.57
C VAL A 208 -4.33 -6.72 14.50
N VAL A 209 -3.06 -6.51 14.21
CA VAL A 209 -2.26 -5.47 14.87
C VAL A 209 -2.09 -4.31 13.90
N TYR A 210 -2.52 -3.12 14.32
CA TYR A 210 -2.32 -1.88 13.58
C TYR A 210 -1.03 -1.19 14.01
N ILE A 211 -0.41 -0.45 13.10
CA ILE A 211 0.84 0.29 13.36
C ILE A 211 0.67 1.29 14.52
N LEU A 212 -0.52 1.89 14.61
CA LEU A 212 -0.85 2.91 15.61
C LEU A 212 -1.50 2.37 16.88
N ASP A 213 -1.61 1.04 17.03
CA ASP A 213 -2.07 0.45 18.28
C ASP A 213 -1.16 0.86 19.45
N SER A 214 -1.74 1.08 20.62
CA SER A 214 -0.98 1.33 21.83
C SER A 214 -0.10 0.14 22.22
N LYS A 215 0.98 0.37 22.99
CA LYS A 215 1.84 -0.72 23.50
C LYS A 215 1.01 -1.79 24.21
N ASP A 216 0.07 -1.37 25.06
CA ASP A 216 -0.77 -2.29 25.84
C ASP A 216 -1.72 -3.10 24.94
N ASP A 217 -2.30 -2.46 23.91
CA ASP A 217 -3.14 -3.16 22.94
C ASP A 217 -2.37 -4.19 22.12
N ILE A 218 -1.17 -3.84 21.66
CA ILE A 218 -0.29 -4.76 20.94
C ILE A 218 0.01 -5.98 21.82
N ILE A 219 0.50 -5.78 23.04
CA ILE A 219 0.82 -6.86 23.96
C ILE A 219 -0.42 -7.72 24.25
N ARG A 220 -1.56 -7.09 24.51
CA ARG A 220 -2.85 -7.79 24.75
C ARG A 220 -3.26 -8.67 23.56
N LYS A 221 -3.12 -8.16 22.32
CA LYS A 221 -3.45 -8.91 21.09
C LYS A 221 -2.53 -10.11 20.92
N PHE A 222 -1.22 -9.94 21.11
CA PHE A 222 -0.27 -11.06 21.05
C PHE A 222 -0.51 -12.12 22.10
N LYS A 223 -0.81 -11.76 23.35
CA LYS A 223 -1.18 -12.72 24.40
C LYS A 223 -2.38 -13.61 24.03
N ARG A 224 -3.31 -13.07 23.20
CA ARG A 224 -4.52 -13.78 22.76
C ARG A 224 -4.36 -14.53 21.43
N THR A 225 -3.18 -14.50 20.83
CA THR A 225 -2.92 -15.19 19.55
C THR A 225 -3.24 -16.67 19.64
N VAL A 226 -3.92 -17.19 18.63
CA VAL A 226 -4.20 -18.62 18.51
C VAL A 226 -2.93 -19.38 18.15
N THR A 227 -2.65 -20.43 18.92
CA THR A 227 -1.53 -21.36 18.73
C THR A 227 -2.04 -22.78 18.92
N ASP A 228 -1.24 -23.76 18.50
CA ASP A 228 -1.49 -25.17 18.80
C ASP A 228 -1.48 -25.46 20.32
N SER A 229 -1.85 -26.70 20.69
CA SER A 229 -1.90 -27.15 22.09
C SER A 229 -0.54 -27.58 22.67
N GLY A 230 0.53 -27.44 21.91
CA GLY A 230 1.89 -27.78 22.35
C GLY A 230 2.55 -26.71 23.22
N SER A 231 3.85 -26.86 23.47
CA SER A 231 4.67 -25.89 24.21
C SER A 231 5.97 -25.54 23.51
N GLU A 232 6.36 -26.32 22.50
CA GLU A 232 7.63 -26.19 21.79
C GLU A 232 7.58 -25.04 20.78
N ILE A 233 8.51 -24.10 20.90
CA ILE A 233 8.67 -22.96 19.99
C ILE A 233 9.59 -23.38 18.85
N ARG A 234 8.99 -23.85 17.75
CA ARG A 234 9.66 -24.37 16.56
C ARG A 234 8.97 -23.88 15.31
N TYR A 235 9.76 -23.50 14.32
CA TYR A 235 9.23 -23.06 13.01
C TYR A 235 8.89 -24.30 12.16
N ALA A 236 7.60 -24.56 11.96
CA ALA A 236 7.13 -25.72 11.20
C ALA A 236 5.72 -25.54 10.65
N ASP A 237 5.39 -26.32 9.61
CA ASP A 237 4.10 -26.26 8.93
C ASP A 237 2.92 -26.71 9.82
N ASP A 238 3.19 -27.61 10.76
CA ASP A 238 2.22 -28.08 11.75
C ASP A 238 1.97 -27.07 12.91
N LYS A 239 2.73 -25.98 12.93
CA LYS A 239 2.64 -24.91 13.95
C LYS A 239 2.43 -23.51 13.34
N PRO A 240 1.37 -23.30 12.54
CA PRO A 240 1.22 -22.05 11.78
C PRO A 240 1.15 -20.80 12.68
N GLY A 241 0.55 -20.89 13.86
CA GLY A 241 0.48 -19.80 14.83
C GLY A 241 1.84 -19.40 15.36
N ILE A 242 2.67 -20.36 15.78
CA ILE A 242 4.02 -20.14 16.28
C ILE A 242 4.93 -19.67 15.15
N SER A 243 4.88 -20.26 13.97
CA SER A 243 5.66 -19.86 12.79
C SER A 243 5.36 -18.41 12.39
N ASN A 244 4.09 -17.97 12.47
CA ASN A 244 3.71 -16.58 12.25
C ASN A 244 4.32 -15.64 13.31
N LEU A 245 4.25 -16.01 14.59
CA LEU A 245 4.87 -15.25 15.68
C LEU A 245 6.38 -15.14 15.55
N MET A 246 7.07 -16.23 15.14
CA MET A 246 8.50 -16.23 14.88
C MET A 246 8.86 -15.31 13.70
N THR A 247 8.04 -15.31 12.67
CA THR A 247 8.19 -14.40 11.51
C THR A 247 8.08 -12.93 11.93
N ILE A 248 7.11 -12.59 12.78
CA ILE A 248 6.93 -11.24 13.32
C ILE A 248 8.11 -10.87 14.24
N TYR A 249 8.51 -11.75 15.16
CA TYR A 249 9.63 -11.51 16.07
C TYR A 249 10.95 -11.26 15.31
N ARG A 250 11.22 -12.10 14.31
CA ARG A 250 12.38 -11.91 13.40
C ARG A 250 12.35 -10.54 12.72
N ALA A 251 11.19 -10.09 12.25
CA ALA A 251 11.04 -8.82 11.52
C ALA A 251 11.41 -7.60 12.38
N PHE A 252 11.15 -7.66 13.70
CA PHE A 252 11.43 -6.56 14.62
C PHE A 252 12.77 -6.68 15.31
N THR A 253 13.29 -7.91 15.53
CA THR A 253 14.56 -8.13 16.24
C THR A 253 15.76 -8.35 15.33
N GLY A 254 15.55 -8.71 14.07
CA GLY A 254 16.60 -9.09 13.13
C GLY A 254 17.22 -10.47 13.38
N LYS A 255 16.72 -11.23 14.39
CA LYS A 255 17.24 -12.57 14.73
C LYS A 255 16.86 -13.59 13.66
N THR A 256 17.70 -14.63 13.48
CA THR A 256 17.36 -15.78 12.64
C THR A 256 16.39 -16.72 13.36
N ILE A 257 15.72 -17.60 12.61
CA ILE A 257 14.80 -18.60 13.17
C ILE A 257 15.52 -19.48 14.21
N GLU A 258 16.71 -19.95 13.89
CA GLU A 258 17.52 -20.81 14.77
C GLU A 258 17.95 -20.08 16.06
N GLN A 259 18.15 -18.76 15.99
CA GLN A 259 18.45 -17.94 17.18
C GLN A 259 17.20 -17.81 18.06
N ILE A 260 16.02 -17.66 17.46
CA ILE A 260 14.75 -17.57 18.18
C ILE A 260 14.43 -18.90 18.88
N GLU A 261 14.56 -20.02 18.17
CA GLU A 261 14.34 -21.35 18.75
C GLU A 261 15.25 -21.59 19.97
N ARG A 262 16.54 -21.26 19.87
CA ARG A 262 17.48 -21.39 20.99
C ARG A 262 17.18 -20.46 22.15
N GLU A 263 16.75 -19.22 21.88
CA GLU A 263 16.42 -18.24 22.92
C GLU A 263 15.23 -18.66 23.76
N PHE A 264 14.28 -19.35 23.14
CA PHE A 264 13.02 -19.76 23.78
C PHE A 264 12.98 -21.27 24.07
N ASP A 265 14.08 -21.98 23.94
CA ASP A 265 14.15 -23.39 24.30
C ASP A 265 13.78 -23.59 25.78
N GLY A 266 12.83 -24.52 26.03
CA GLY A 266 12.29 -24.79 27.36
C GLY A 266 11.33 -23.73 27.92
N ARG A 267 11.01 -22.66 27.18
CA ARG A 267 10.01 -21.64 27.57
C ARG A 267 8.65 -21.97 26.99
N GLY A 268 7.58 -21.52 27.67
CA GLY A 268 6.22 -21.73 27.22
C GLY A 268 5.75 -20.67 26.21
N TYR A 269 4.64 -20.98 25.52
CA TYR A 269 4.01 -20.06 24.55
C TYR A 269 3.64 -18.70 25.16
N GLY A 270 3.31 -18.64 26.46
CA GLY A 270 2.97 -17.39 27.14
C GLY A 270 4.12 -16.40 27.15
N ASP A 271 5.32 -16.85 27.46
CA ASP A 271 6.53 -16.03 27.49
C ASP A 271 6.91 -15.57 26.08
N PHE A 272 6.80 -16.47 25.10
CA PHE A 272 7.10 -16.14 23.71
C PHE A 272 6.10 -15.11 23.15
N LYS A 273 4.79 -15.28 23.37
CA LYS A 273 3.76 -14.33 22.97
C LYS A 273 3.99 -12.93 23.56
N LEU A 274 4.41 -12.87 24.83
CA LEU A 274 4.75 -11.63 25.49
C LEU A 274 5.96 -10.97 24.82
N ALA A 275 7.04 -11.71 24.61
CA ALA A 275 8.27 -11.20 23.98
C ALA A 275 8.02 -10.69 22.54
N VAL A 276 7.19 -11.41 21.76
CA VAL A 276 6.80 -10.94 20.41
C VAL A 276 6.00 -9.63 20.50
N GLY A 277 5.06 -9.54 21.45
CA GLY A 277 4.27 -8.33 21.69
C GLY A 277 5.14 -7.13 22.07
N GLU A 278 6.11 -7.31 22.97
CA GLU A 278 7.05 -6.29 23.38
C GLU A 278 7.96 -5.86 22.23
N ALA A 279 8.57 -6.80 21.53
CA ALA A 279 9.42 -6.50 20.37
C ALA A 279 8.67 -5.73 19.26
N CYS A 280 7.43 -6.11 19.00
CA CYS A 280 6.56 -5.41 18.03
C CYS A 280 6.23 -3.99 18.53
N ALA A 281 5.82 -3.85 19.78
CA ALA A 281 5.42 -2.57 20.37
C ALA A 281 6.60 -1.59 20.43
N ASP A 282 7.78 -2.05 20.82
CA ASP A 282 9.00 -1.24 20.91
C ASP A 282 9.53 -0.88 19.51
N GLY A 283 9.47 -1.82 18.55
CA GLY A 283 9.87 -1.57 17.18
C GLY A 283 8.94 -0.58 16.43
N LEU A 284 7.68 -0.46 16.86
CA LEU A 284 6.72 0.52 16.31
C LEU A 284 6.69 1.84 17.09
N ALA A 285 7.31 1.92 18.27
CA ALA A 285 7.31 3.15 19.09
C ALA A 285 7.82 4.38 18.32
N PRO A 286 8.98 4.33 17.62
CA PRO A 286 9.45 5.48 16.84
C PRO A 286 8.48 5.93 15.78
N VAL A 287 7.77 5.00 15.13
CA VAL A 287 6.77 5.33 14.10
C VAL A 287 5.55 6.02 14.72
N ARG A 288 5.08 5.54 15.88
CA ARG A 288 3.96 6.17 16.60
C ARG A 288 4.31 7.58 17.08
N ASP A 289 5.51 7.75 17.65
CA ASP A 289 5.98 9.05 18.17
C ASP A 289 6.12 10.07 17.05
N GLU A 290 6.67 9.67 15.91
CA GLU A 290 6.80 10.56 14.74
C GLU A 290 5.44 10.86 14.11
N PHE A 291 4.56 9.86 13.99
CA PHE A 291 3.19 10.07 13.53
C PHE A 291 2.45 11.11 14.40
N ALA A 292 2.57 11.00 15.73
CA ALA A 292 1.92 11.93 16.66
C ALA A 292 2.40 13.38 16.47
N LYS A 293 3.69 13.59 16.19
CA LYS A 293 4.25 14.91 15.88
C LYS A 293 3.71 15.44 14.55
N LEU A 294 3.77 14.61 13.50
CA LEU A 294 3.35 14.98 12.16
C LEU A 294 1.86 15.34 12.10
N ILE A 295 1.00 14.53 12.73
CA ILE A 295 -0.46 14.80 12.71
C ILE A 295 -0.84 16.04 13.51
N ALA A 296 -0.03 16.42 14.50
CA ALA A 296 -0.21 17.67 15.25
C ALA A 296 0.22 18.91 14.44
N ASP A 297 1.14 18.76 13.48
CA ASP A 297 1.59 19.84 12.59
C ASP A 297 0.89 19.77 11.21
N LYS A 298 -0.37 20.15 11.22
CA LYS A 298 -1.18 20.12 10.01
C LYS A 298 -0.64 21.06 8.91
N ALA A 299 -0.04 22.20 9.29
CA ALA A 299 0.51 23.14 8.33
C ALA A 299 1.69 22.53 7.56
N HIS A 300 2.55 21.77 8.24
CA HIS A 300 3.63 21.03 7.60
C HIS A 300 3.10 19.99 6.62
N LEU A 301 2.11 19.17 7.02
CA LEU A 301 1.50 18.18 6.13
C LEU A 301 0.88 18.82 4.88
N GLU A 302 0.19 19.96 5.02
CA GLU A 302 -0.36 20.72 3.89
C GLU A 302 0.73 21.26 2.96
N ALA A 303 1.85 21.74 3.51
CA ALA A 303 3.01 22.18 2.74
C ALA A 303 3.63 21.02 1.95
N VAL A 304 3.78 19.84 2.55
CA VAL A 304 4.27 18.62 1.87
C VAL A 304 3.32 18.20 0.76
N MET A 305 1.99 18.14 1.04
CA MET A 305 0.98 17.81 0.02
C MET A 305 1.05 18.75 -1.18
N LYS A 306 1.19 20.05 -0.91
CA LYS A 306 1.25 21.07 -1.96
C LYS A 306 2.53 20.95 -2.78
N ALA A 307 3.69 20.87 -2.15
CA ALA A 307 4.97 20.74 -2.84
C ALA A 307 5.02 19.47 -3.71
N GLY A 308 4.56 18.34 -3.15
CA GLY A 308 4.47 17.08 -3.88
C GLY A 308 3.48 17.13 -5.04
N ALA A 309 2.33 17.79 -4.86
CA ALA A 309 1.36 17.98 -5.95
C ALA A 309 1.90 18.90 -7.06
N ASP A 310 2.59 19.98 -6.72
CA ASP A 310 3.21 20.88 -7.70
C ASP A 310 4.26 20.14 -8.54
N GLU A 311 5.10 19.32 -7.91
CA GLU A 311 6.08 18.48 -8.60
C GLU A 311 5.39 17.39 -9.45
N ALA A 312 4.46 16.65 -8.88
CA ALA A 312 3.72 15.62 -9.61
C ALA A 312 2.98 16.21 -10.83
N ALA A 313 2.33 17.36 -10.67
CA ALA A 313 1.63 18.05 -11.75
C ALA A 313 2.59 18.50 -12.88
N TYR A 314 3.83 18.83 -12.56
CA TYR A 314 4.84 19.16 -13.60
C TYR A 314 5.08 17.97 -14.55
N TYR A 315 5.28 16.76 -14.00
CA TYR A 315 5.45 15.56 -14.82
C TYR A 315 4.15 15.15 -15.52
N ALA A 316 3.03 15.23 -14.81
CA ALA A 316 1.71 14.93 -15.34
C ALA A 316 1.38 15.79 -16.58
N ARG A 317 1.62 17.09 -16.52
CA ARG A 317 1.40 18.00 -17.67
C ARG A 317 2.23 17.62 -18.90
N LYS A 318 3.46 17.14 -18.73
CA LYS A 318 4.29 16.69 -19.86
C LYS A 318 3.69 15.47 -20.56
N THR A 319 3.26 14.50 -19.79
CA THR A 319 2.60 13.32 -20.34
C THR A 319 1.27 13.69 -21.00
N MET A 320 0.44 14.50 -20.33
CA MET A 320 -0.83 14.94 -20.87
C MET A 320 -0.69 15.73 -22.18
N SER A 321 0.33 16.58 -22.29
CA SER A 321 0.63 17.30 -23.54
C SER A 321 0.90 16.35 -24.71
N LYS A 322 1.64 15.25 -24.47
CA LYS A 322 1.85 14.22 -25.49
C LYS A 322 0.52 13.51 -25.84
N VAL A 323 -0.23 13.08 -24.81
CA VAL A 323 -1.47 12.34 -24.98
C VAL A 323 -2.50 13.16 -25.77
N ARG A 324 -2.77 14.40 -25.35
CA ARG A 324 -3.72 15.30 -26.04
C ARG A 324 -3.37 15.51 -27.52
N ARG A 325 -2.09 15.75 -27.80
CA ARG A 325 -1.62 15.90 -29.20
C ARG A 325 -1.80 14.62 -30.01
N LYS A 326 -1.54 13.44 -29.41
CA LYS A 326 -1.68 12.15 -30.08
C LYS A 326 -3.14 11.81 -30.39
N ILE A 327 -4.05 12.10 -29.47
CA ILE A 327 -5.49 11.92 -29.68
C ILE A 327 -6.06 12.94 -30.66
N GLY A 328 -5.41 14.08 -30.87
CA GLY A 328 -5.84 15.14 -31.79
C GLY A 328 -6.70 16.22 -31.13
N PHE A 329 -6.56 16.42 -29.83
CA PHE A 329 -7.24 17.53 -29.16
C PHE A 329 -6.61 18.87 -29.54
N VAL A 330 -7.48 19.89 -29.76
CA VAL A 330 -7.02 21.28 -29.92
C VAL A 330 -6.51 21.82 -28.58
N ASN A 331 -5.40 22.56 -28.63
CA ASN A 331 -4.79 23.19 -27.44
C ASN A 331 -5.46 24.52 -27.12
#